data_d83a5f9d6b776ba757e6a384249b38e7
#
_entry.id   d83a5f9d6b776ba757e6a384249b38e7
#
_cell.length_a   1.000
_cell.length_b   1.000
_cell.length_c   1.000
_cell.angle_alpha   90.00
_cell.angle_beta   90.00
_cell.angle_gamma   90.00
#
_symmetry.space_group_name_H-M   'P 1'
#
loop_
_entity.id
_entity.type
_entity.pdbx_description
1 polymer ?
#
loop_
_entity_poly.entity_id
_entity_poly.type
_entity_poly.pdbx_seq_one_letter_code
_entity_poly.pdbx_strand_id
1 'polypeptide(L)'
;MKFSIQLSAYYPDKSYGGDRLYADMLEQAVLGDRLGFDAVSITEHHLINILLMPAPLTFATKIAAHTDRIKIMTSIVVLPIHDMRTFAGEVVVADIFCEGRLLLGVGRGAYAYEIERLGVPMEETQARFDESLEVLQALLSREEVAWDGDFYKFEPLTIMPRPIRPGGPPLMMAVMNPQGIYACAKRGFHIQTTPLAGNHQLLVDQVSAFNRGKAELGDEGGSLTLSLSRVAHVCTGARDARRYVEAAYDYYKRFDNVFTGPGIVDNGMVRPLPREQ
;
A
#
# COMPACT_ATOMS: atom_id res chain seq x y z
N MET A 1 0.10 -20.14 -7.57
CA MET A 1 -0.07 -18.69 -7.80
C MET A 1 -1.24 -18.24 -6.95
N LYS A 2 -1.18 -17.03 -6.37
CA LYS A 2 -2.24 -16.43 -5.57
C LYS A 2 -2.76 -15.20 -6.29
N PHE A 3 -4.04 -14.88 -6.13
CA PHE A 3 -4.68 -13.74 -6.76
C PHE A 3 -5.27 -12.81 -5.71
N SER A 4 -5.05 -11.51 -5.89
CA SER A 4 -5.63 -10.47 -5.06
C SER A 4 -6.34 -9.41 -5.90
N ILE A 5 -7.28 -8.70 -5.29
CA ILE A 5 -8.00 -7.58 -5.90
C ILE A 5 -7.52 -6.31 -5.23
N GLN A 6 -7.05 -5.34 -6.01
CA GLN A 6 -6.87 -3.98 -5.51
C GLN A 6 -8.22 -3.27 -5.54
N LEU A 7 -8.70 -2.85 -4.39
CA LEU A 7 -9.94 -2.09 -4.28
C LEU A 7 -9.70 -0.67 -4.80
N SER A 8 -10.45 -0.28 -5.81
CA SER A 8 -10.31 1.03 -6.42
C SER A 8 -11.03 2.09 -5.60
N ALA A 9 -10.29 3.04 -5.06
CA ALA A 9 -10.81 4.21 -4.38
C ALA A 9 -10.79 5.45 -5.31
N TYR A 10 -11.02 5.27 -6.60
CA TYR A 10 -11.15 6.36 -7.55
C TYR A 10 -12.49 7.08 -7.39
N TYR A 11 -12.43 8.38 -7.13
CA TYR A 11 -13.58 9.24 -6.83
C TYR A 11 -13.67 10.38 -7.84
N PRO A 12 -14.08 10.09 -9.09
CA PRO A 12 -14.03 11.05 -10.19
C PRO A 12 -15.03 12.20 -10.04
N ASP A 13 -16.12 11.98 -9.32
CA ASP A 13 -17.22 12.93 -9.15
C ASP A 13 -17.66 12.98 -7.68
N LYS A 14 -17.66 14.17 -7.10
CA LYS A 14 -18.09 14.40 -5.70
C LYS A 14 -19.55 14.07 -5.48
N SER A 15 -20.39 14.15 -6.51
CA SER A 15 -21.83 13.80 -6.43
C SER A 15 -22.09 12.31 -6.24
N TYR A 16 -21.07 11.47 -6.51
CA TYR A 16 -21.18 10.02 -6.27
C TYR A 16 -21.40 9.67 -4.78
N GLY A 17 -20.83 10.47 -3.90
CA GLY A 17 -20.85 10.25 -2.44
C GLY A 17 -19.73 9.33 -1.94
N GLY A 18 -19.03 9.79 -0.91
CA GLY A 18 -17.95 8.99 -0.29
C GLY A 18 -18.47 7.75 0.41
N ASP A 19 -19.66 7.82 1.01
CA ASP A 19 -20.36 6.70 1.62
C ASP A 19 -20.62 5.57 0.63
N ARG A 20 -21.08 5.91 -0.57
CA ARG A 20 -21.30 4.95 -1.66
C ARG A 20 -19.98 4.36 -2.15
N LEU A 21 -18.94 5.18 -2.34
CA LEU A 21 -17.61 4.69 -2.74
C LEU A 21 -17.11 3.58 -1.81
N TYR A 22 -17.15 3.82 -0.50
CA TYR A 22 -16.68 2.84 0.49
C TYR A 22 -17.61 1.63 0.62
N ALA A 23 -18.92 1.80 0.41
CA ALA A 23 -19.86 0.68 0.34
C ALA A 23 -19.55 -0.24 -0.85
N ASP A 24 -19.31 0.33 -2.04
CA ASP A 24 -18.94 -0.43 -3.24
C ASP A 24 -17.61 -1.17 -3.06
N MET A 25 -16.62 -0.54 -2.42
CA MET A 25 -15.34 -1.19 -2.11
C MET A 25 -15.52 -2.36 -1.13
N LEU A 26 -16.37 -2.20 -0.12
CA LEU A 26 -16.69 -3.28 0.82
C LEU A 26 -17.39 -4.45 0.10
N GLU A 27 -18.35 -4.16 -0.77
CA GLU A 27 -19.04 -5.18 -1.57
C GLU A 27 -18.05 -5.96 -2.46
N GLN A 28 -17.09 -5.27 -3.09
CA GLN A 28 -16.02 -5.92 -3.86
C GLN A 28 -15.15 -6.83 -2.99
N ALA A 29 -14.81 -6.43 -1.76
CA ALA A 29 -14.05 -7.26 -0.83
C ALA A 29 -14.81 -8.51 -0.43
N VAL A 30 -16.09 -8.39 -0.08
CA VAL A 30 -16.98 -9.50 0.26
C VAL A 30 -17.15 -10.47 -0.92
N LEU A 31 -17.33 -9.92 -2.13
CA LEU A 31 -17.42 -10.72 -3.35
C LEU A 31 -16.08 -11.46 -3.61
N GLY A 32 -14.94 -10.79 -3.42
CA GLY A 32 -13.62 -11.38 -3.54
C GLY A 32 -13.41 -12.57 -2.60
N ASP A 33 -13.87 -12.43 -1.35
CA ASP A 33 -13.81 -13.52 -0.38
C ASP A 33 -14.64 -14.74 -0.81
N ARG A 34 -15.89 -14.49 -1.24
CA ARG A 34 -16.80 -15.55 -1.74
C ARG A 34 -16.27 -16.26 -3.00
N LEU A 35 -15.61 -15.51 -3.90
CA LEU A 35 -15.04 -16.05 -5.13
C LEU A 35 -13.70 -16.75 -4.95
N GLY A 36 -13.13 -16.73 -3.75
CA GLY A 36 -11.92 -17.46 -3.44
C GLY A 36 -10.62 -16.71 -3.71
N PHE A 37 -10.64 -15.39 -3.87
CA PHE A 37 -9.39 -14.60 -3.92
C PHE A 37 -8.60 -14.73 -2.63
N ASP A 38 -7.27 -14.65 -2.72
CA ASP A 38 -6.37 -14.81 -1.58
C ASP A 38 -6.29 -13.56 -0.71
N ALA A 39 -6.40 -12.37 -1.33
CA ALA A 39 -6.33 -11.09 -0.62
C ALA A 39 -7.10 -9.98 -1.36
N VAL A 40 -7.46 -8.94 -0.61
CA VAL A 40 -7.74 -7.61 -1.13
C VAL A 40 -6.63 -6.66 -0.73
N SER A 41 -6.36 -5.63 -1.55
CA SER A 41 -5.40 -4.58 -1.22
C SER A 41 -6.06 -3.21 -1.22
N ILE A 42 -5.64 -2.38 -0.27
CA ILE A 42 -6.09 -1.00 -0.06
C ILE A 42 -4.89 -0.07 0.03
N THR A 43 -4.97 1.07 -0.64
CA THR A 43 -3.92 2.09 -0.64
C THR A 43 -4.05 3.04 0.55
N GLU A 44 -3.08 3.92 0.76
CA GLU A 44 -3.24 5.12 1.57
C GLU A 44 -2.95 6.35 0.72
N HIS A 45 -3.97 7.20 0.56
CA HIS A 45 -3.84 8.51 -0.08
C HIS A 45 -4.78 9.53 0.56
N HIS A 46 -4.32 10.76 0.64
CA HIS A 46 -4.96 11.87 1.31
C HIS A 46 -5.17 13.03 0.34
N LEU A 47 -6.16 13.87 0.62
CA LEU A 47 -6.37 15.18 -0.02
C LEU A 47 -6.63 15.18 -1.54
N ILE A 48 -6.72 14.01 -2.16
CA ILE A 48 -6.92 13.84 -3.60
C ILE A 48 -8.01 12.80 -3.88
N ASN A 49 -8.63 12.88 -5.07
CA ASN A 49 -9.74 12.04 -5.48
C ASN A 49 -9.34 10.74 -6.20
N ILE A 50 -8.06 10.50 -6.38
CA ILE A 50 -7.57 9.23 -6.91
C ILE A 50 -7.01 8.39 -5.76
N LEU A 51 -7.38 7.09 -5.76
CA LEU A 51 -6.99 6.15 -4.70
C LEU A 51 -7.36 6.65 -3.28
N LEU A 52 -8.49 7.37 -3.16
CA LEU A 52 -8.93 8.06 -1.93
C LEU A 52 -9.18 7.09 -0.78
N MET A 53 -8.19 6.95 0.09
CA MET A 53 -8.26 6.09 1.28
C MET A 53 -7.33 6.64 2.38
N PRO A 54 -7.79 7.62 3.17
CA PRO A 54 -6.94 8.24 4.20
C PRO A 54 -6.77 7.40 5.47
N ALA A 55 -7.54 6.32 5.65
CA ALA A 55 -7.52 5.50 6.86
C ALA A 55 -7.58 4.00 6.51
N PRO A 56 -6.51 3.45 5.90
CA PRO A 56 -6.52 2.07 5.42
C PRO A 56 -6.71 1.03 6.54
N LEU A 57 -6.12 1.22 7.71
CA LEU A 57 -6.28 0.29 8.84
C LEU A 57 -7.73 0.27 9.35
N THR A 58 -8.39 1.42 9.43
CA THR A 58 -9.83 1.51 9.78
C THR A 58 -10.69 0.75 8.77
N PHE A 59 -10.42 0.93 7.47
CA PHE A 59 -11.16 0.22 6.43
C PHE A 59 -10.84 -1.28 6.42
N ALA A 60 -9.61 -1.67 6.74
CA ALA A 60 -9.22 -3.07 6.89
C ALA A 60 -10.08 -3.78 7.97
N THR A 61 -10.31 -3.15 9.12
CA THR A 61 -11.16 -3.71 10.18
C THR A 61 -12.61 -3.85 9.73
N LYS A 62 -13.12 -2.88 8.93
CA LYS A 62 -14.46 -2.96 8.35
C LYS A 62 -14.59 -4.14 7.37
N ILE A 63 -13.59 -4.36 6.51
CA ILE A 63 -13.55 -5.52 5.61
C ILE A 63 -13.53 -6.81 6.43
N ALA A 64 -12.67 -6.89 7.44
CA ALA A 64 -12.52 -8.06 8.28
C ALA A 64 -13.83 -8.49 8.96
N ALA A 65 -14.64 -7.52 9.40
CA ALA A 65 -15.95 -7.76 10.03
C ALA A 65 -17.01 -8.32 9.05
N HIS A 66 -16.76 -8.31 7.73
CA HIS A 66 -17.71 -8.77 6.71
C HIS A 66 -17.15 -9.90 5.84
N THR A 67 -15.99 -10.43 6.19
CA THR A 67 -15.28 -11.49 5.44
C THR A 67 -14.70 -12.51 6.41
N ASP A 68 -14.57 -13.78 5.97
CA ASP A 68 -14.14 -14.86 6.84
C ASP A 68 -12.69 -15.31 6.59
N ARG A 69 -12.22 -15.24 5.35
CA ARG A 69 -10.99 -15.89 4.90
C ARG A 69 -9.98 -14.97 4.24
N ILE A 70 -10.45 -14.02 3.44
CA ILE A 70 -9.60 -13.19 2.60
C ILE A 70 -8.61 -12.39 3.45
N LYS A 71 -7.35 -12.34 3.03
CA LYS A 71 -6.33 -11.48 3.64
C LYS A 71 -6.54 -10.04 3.22
N ILE A 72 -6.18 -9.13 4.10
CA ILE A 72 -6.32 -7.69 3.86
C ILE A 72 -4.92 -7.09 3.87
N MET A 73 -4.54 -6.52 2.74
CA MET A 73 -3.20 -6.01 2.51
C MET A 73 -3.23 -4.49 2.33
N THR A 74 -2.46 -3.75 3.09
CA THR A 74 -2.22 -2.34 2.74
C THR A 74 -1.22 -2.27 1.57
N SER A 75 -1.45 -1.36 0.62
CA SER A 75 -0.66 -1.27 -0.62
C SER A 75 -0.47 0.21 -1.04
N ILE A 76 0.09 1.02 -0.19
CA ILE A 76 0.80 0.80 1.08
C ILE A 76 0.31 1.78 2.15
N VAL A 77 0.79 1.65 3.40
CA VAL A 77 0.79 2.75 4.38
C VAL A 77 2.05 3.58 4.17
N VAL A 78 1.90 4.89 4.21
CA VAL A 78 2.98 5.88 4.01
C VAL A 78 3.62 6.22 5.36
N LEU A 79 4.62 5.45 5.82
CA LEU A 79 5.18 5.61 7.16
C LEU A 79 5.65 7.03 7.51
N PRO A 80 6.28 7.82 6.60
CA PRO A 80 6.79 9.15 6.93
C PRO A 80 5.76 10.16 7.45
N ILE A 81 4.47 9.96 7.17
CA ILE A 81 3.41 10.89 7.62
C ILE A 81 2.77 10.46 8.95
N HIS A 82 3.22 9.35 9.56
CA HIS A 82 2.69 8.84 10.83
C HIS A 82 3.70 8.97 11.96
N ASP A 83 3.21 9.14 13.18
CA ASP A 83 4.03 8.96 14.39
C ASP A 83 4.01 7.47 14.79
N MET A 84 5.15 6.82 14.74
CA MET A 84 5.25 5.38 14.98
C MET A 84 4.82 4.96 16.39
N ARG A 85 4.87 5.86 17.39
CA ARG A 85 4.42 5.56 18.76
C ARG A 85 2.90 5.33 18.84
N THR A 86 2.13 6.08 18.07
CA THR A 86 0.67 5.91 17.96
C THR A 86 0.33 4.88 16.89
N PHE A 87 1.00 4.94 15.75
CA PHE A 87 0.74 4.05 14.62
C PHE A 87 0.97 2.57 14.95
N ALA A 88 1.98 2.23 15.76
CA ALA A 88 2.19 0.85 16.20
C ALA A 88 0.98 0.30 16.98
N GLY A 89 0.35 1.11 17.83
CA GLY A 89 -0.89 0.74 18.50
C GLY A 89 -2.05 0.52 17.55
N GLU A 90 -2.21 1.39 16.55
CA GLU A 90 -3.24 1.24 15.50
C GLU A 90 -3.04 -0.05 14.69
N VAL A 91 -1.79 -0.39 14.34
CA VAL A 91 -1.43 -1.64 13.65
C VAL A 91 -1.83 -2.85 14.49
N VAL A 92 -1.53 -2.84 15.78
CA VAL A 92 -1.88 -3.96 16.68
C VAL A 92 -3.39 -4.13 16.77
N VAL A 93 -4.14 -3.04 16.96
CA VAL A 93 -5.61 -3.10 17.03
C VAL A 93 -6.21 -3.58 15.71
N ALA A 94 -5.70 -3.08 14.59
CA ALA A 94 -6.14 -3.54 13.26
C ALA A 94 -5.84 -5.04 13.05
N ASP A 95 -4.68 -5.55 13.46
CA ASP A 95 -4.32 -6.97 13.33
C ASP A 95 -5.22 -7.86 14.21
N ILE A 96 -5.57 -7.39 15.43
CA ILE A 96 -6.52 -8.08 16.31
C ILE A 96 -7.90 -8.18 15.62
N PHE A 97 -8.45 -7.07 15.12
CA PHE A 97 -9.76 -7.06 14.47
C PHE A 97 -9.76 -7.78 13.12
N CYS A 98 -8.63 -7.82 12.45
CA CYS A 98 -8.45 -8.63 11.24
C CYS A 98 -8.19 -10.13 11.55
N GLU A 99 -8.16 -10.53 12.81
CA GLU A 99 -7.96 -11.92 13.23
C GLU A 99 -6.70 -12.54 12.62
N GLY A 100 -5.61 -11.75 12.54
CA GLY A 100 -4.34 -12.16 11.96
C GLY A 100 -4.33 -12.24 10.42
N ARG A 101 -5.38 -11.75 9.73
CA ARG A 101 -5.44 -11.70 8.25
C ARG A 101 -4.80 -10.45 7.66
N LEU A 102 -4.32 -9.51 8.50
CA LEU A 102 -3.64 -8.29 8.05
C LEU A 102 -2.25 -8.60 7.48
N LEU A 103 -1.94 -8.04 6.31
CA LEU A 103 -0.61 -7.94 5.71
C LEU A 103 -0.26 -6.45 5.64
N LEU A 104 0.75 -6.01 6.37
CA LEU A 104 1.10 -4.60 6.46
C LEU A 104 2.10 -4.21 5.38
N GLY A 105 1.61 -3.71 4.26
CA GLY A 105 2.42 -3.11 3.22
C GLY A 105 2.79 -1.68 3.59
N VAL A 106 4.07 -1.34 3.52
CA VAL A 106 4.62 -0.04 3.90
C VAL A 106 5.52 0.55 2.82
N GLY A 107 5.62 1.86 2.79
CA GLY A 107 6.46 2.58 1.85
C GLY A 107 6.69 4.03 2.25
N ARG A 108 7.58 4.71 1.49
CA ARG A 108 7.92 6.11 1.75
C ARG A 108 6.90 7.12 1.22
N GLY A 109 5.96 6.66 0.38
CA GLY A 109 5.08 7.55 -0.38
C GLY A 109 5.73 8.10 -1.65
N ALA A 110 4.89 8.66 -2.54
CA ALA A 110 5.34 9.10 -3.85
C ALA A 110 4.72 10.45 -4.31
N TYR A 111 3.61 10.88 -3.73
CA TYR A 111 2.89 12.06 -4.21
C TYR A 111 3.24 13.30 -3.38
N ALA A 112 4.09 14.16 -3.95
CA ALA A 112 4.53 15.39 -3.32
C ALA A 112 3.34 16.26 -2.87
N TYR A 113 2.27 16.32 -3.67
CA TYR A 113 1.09 17.12 -3.36
C TYR A 113 0.49 16.83 -1.97
N GLU A 114 0.38 15.55 -1.59
CA GLU A 114 -0.19 15.18 -0.28
C GLU A 114 0.87 15.20 0.83
N ILE A 115 2.05 14.64 0.57
CA ILE A 115 3.11 14.44 1.57
C ILE A 115 3.59 15.78 2.13
N GLU A 116 3.86 16.77 1.26
CA GLU A 116 4.29 18.11 1.69
C GLU A 116 3.20 18.86 2.45
N ARG A 117 1.91 18.68 2.06
CA ARG A 117 0.78 19.28 2.80
C ARG A 117 0.52 18.63 4.14
N LEU A 118 0.99 17.42 4.35
CA LEU A 118 0.99 16.72 5.63
C LEU A 118 2.26 17.01 6.45
N GLY A 119 3.08 17.97 6.00
CA GLY A 119 4.22 18.50 6.75
C GLY A 119 5.52 17.74 6.61
N VAL A 120 5.63 16.85 5.62
CA VAL A 120 6.87 16.11 5.35
C VAL A 120 7.50 16.58 4.05
N PRO A 121 8.73 17.13 4.07
CA PRO A 121 9.47 17.48 2.86
C PRO A 121 9.78 16.21 2.04
N MET A 122 9.63 16.29 0.70
CA MET A 122 9.85 15.13 -0.16
C MET A 122 11.28 14.58 -0.09
N GLU A 123 12.27 15.44 0.10
CA GLU A 123 13.68 15.08 0.25
C GLU A 123 13.96 14.29 1.53
N GLU A 124 13.15 14.45 2.57
CA GLU A 124 13.29 13.71 3.84
C GLU A 124 12.58 12.35 3.83
N THR A 125 11.69 12.10 2.88
CA THR A 125 10.80 10.91 2.91
C THR A 125 11.55 9.59 2.99
N GLN A 126 12.72 9.47 2.36
CA GLN A 126 13.49 8.23 2.42
C GLN A 126 14.09 8.02 3.81
N ALA A 127 14.75 9.04 4.36
CA ALA A 127 15.39 8.95 5.69
C ALA A 127 14.33 8.74 6.80
N ARG A 128 13.20 9.48 6.72
CA ARG A 128 12.06 9.28 7.63
C ARG A 128 11.47 7.88 7.52
N PHE A 129 11.33 7.35 6.30
CA PHE A 129 10.83 5.99 6.09
C PHE A 129 11.76 4.95 6.73
N ASP A 130 13.06 5.07 6.51
CA ASP A 130 14.03 4.11 7.02
C ASP A 130 14.01 4.07 8.55
N GLU A 131 14.04 5.23 9.22
CA GLU A 131 13.95 5.33 10.68
C GLU A 131 12.56 4.90 11.19
N SER A 132 11.47 5.31 10.54
CA SER A 132 10.11 4.89 10.91
C SER A 132 9.94 3.38 10.86
N LEU A 133 10.51 2.73 9.85
CA LEU A 133 10.47 1.27 9.74
C LEU A 133 11.19 0.58 10.90
N GLU A 134 12.37 1.06 11.27
CA GLU A 134 13.15 0.52 12.38
C GLU A 134 12.43 0.73 13.73
N VAL A 135 11.89 1.93 13.95
CA VAL A 135 11.10 2.25 15.15
C VAL A 135 9.85 1.36 15.23
N LEU A 136 9.10 1.23 14.14
CA LEU A 136 7.91 0.38 14.08
C LEU A 136 8.24 -1.08 14.40
N GLN A 137 9.30 -1.63 13.78
CA GLN A 137 9.74 -3.00 14.05
C GLN A 137 10.16 -3.19 15.51
N ALA A 138 10.88 -2.22 16.10
CA ALA A 138 11.27 -2.26 17.50
C ALA A 138 10.05 -2.27 18.43
N LEU A 139 9.08 -1.35 18.20
CA LEU A 139 7.87 -1.23 19.01
C LEU A 139 6.97 -2.49 18.92
N LEU A 140 6.89 -3.12 17.76
CA LEU A 140 6.10 -4.34 17.57
C LEU A 140 6.78 -5.59 18.15
N SER A 141 8.11 -5.63 18.23
CA SER A 141 8.87 -6.83 18.63
C SER A 141 9.36 -6.82 20.08
N ARG A 142 9.73 -5.64 20.60
CA ARG A 142 10.29 -5.50 21.96
C ARG A 142 9.23 -5.04 22.93
N GLU A 143 9.36 -5.41 24.19
CA GLU A 143 8.42 -5.01 25.24
C GLU A 143 8.57 -3.51 25.56
N GLU A 144 9.80 -3.05 25.77
CA GLU A 144 10.10 -1.66 26.04
C GLU A 144 11.11 -1.13 25.01
N VAL A 145 10.87 0.09 24.50
CA VAL A 145 11.69 0.74 23.48
C VAL A 145 11.96 2.18 23.88
N ALA A 146 13.21 2.57 23.90
CA ALA A 146 13.65 3.97 23.84
C ALA A 146 14.30 4.22 22.49
N TRP A 147 14.25 5.46 22.03
CA TRP A 147 14.82 5.82 20.73
C TRP A 147 15.49 7.20 20.78
N ASP A 148 16.64 7.32 20.15
CA ASP A 148 17.40 8.57 20.01
C ASP A 148 17.93 8.65 18.58
N GLY A 149 17.07 9.02 17.65
CA GLY A 149 17.33 9.17 16.22
C GLY A 149 17.12 10.59 15.72
N ASP A 150 17.10 10.74 14.40
CA ASP A 150 16.96 12.04 13.75
C ASP A 150 15.50 12.52 13.73
N PHE A 151 14.54 11.60 13.56
CA PHE A 151 13.11 11.90 13.44
C PHE A 151 12.30 11.46 14.64
N TYR A 152 12.79 10.48 15.40
CA TYR A 152 12.15 9.99 16.61
C TYR A 152 13.11 10.11 17.78
N LYS A 153 12.63 10.73 18.87
CA LYS A 153 13.34 10.79 20.15
C LYS A 153 12.35 10.64 21.27
N PHE A 154 12.49 9.57 22.06
CA PHE A 154 11.60 9.30 23.18
C PHE A 154 12.23 8.39 24.23
N GLU A 155 11.83 8.63 25.48
CA GLU A 155 12.18 7.81 26.64
C GLU A 155 11.54 6.41 26.55
N PRO A 156 11.98 5.43 27.35
CA PRO A 156 11.43 4.08 27.32
C PRO A 156 9.91 4.06 27.42
N LEU A 157 9.28 3.39 26.46
CA LEU A 157 7.83 3.18 26.43
C LEU A 157 7.47 1.78 25.93
N THR A 158 6.31 1.31 26.35
CA THR A 158 5.70 0.06 25.87
C THR A 158 4.39 0.37 25.17
N ILE A 159 4.25 -0.05 23.91
CA ILE A 159 2.94 0.10 23.23
C ILE A 159 1.90 -0.86 23.83
N MET A 160 0.66 -0.39 23.93
CA MET A 160 -0.47 -1.16 24.42
C MET A 160 -1.67 -1.00 23.48
N PRO A 161 -2.39 -2.10 23.11
CA PRO A 161 -2.10 -3.50 23.47
C PRO A 161 -0.81 -4.04 22.81
N ARG A 162 -0.33 -5.17 23.28
CA ARG A 162 0.80 -5.87 22.65
C ARG A 162 0.36 -6.67 21.43
N PRO A 163 1.23 -6.87 20.42
CA PRO A 163 0.92 -7.70 19.26
C PRO A 163 0.47 -9.12 19.63
N ILE A 164 -0.52 -9.66 18.93
CA ILE A 164 -1.02 -11.03 19.11
C ILE A 164 -0.04 -12.11 18.61
N ARG A 165 0.95 -11.71 17.85
CA ARG A 165 2.05 -12.55 17.36
C ARG A 165 3.37 -11.79 17.44
N PRO A 166 4.50 -12.48 17.67
CA PRO A 166 5.80 -11.82 17.73
C PRO A 166 6.09 -11.00 16.47
N GLY A 167 6.45 -9.72 16.65
CA GLY A 167 6.77 -8.81 15.55
C GLY A 167 5.56 -8.22 14.79
N GLY A 168 4.34 -8.53 15.23
CA GLY A 168 3.11 -8.00 14.60
C GLY A 168 2.75 -8.67 13.27
N PRO A 169 1.96 -7.99 12.40
CA PRO A 169 1.58 -8.53 11.09
C PRO A 169 2.79 -8.63 10.15
N PRO A 170 2.76 -9.58 9.17
CA PRO A 170 3.82 -9.67 8.17
C PRO A 170 3.99 -8.36 7.42
N LEU A 171 5.25 -7.89 7.31
CA LEU A 171 5.60 -6.66 6.61
C LEU A 171 5.86 -6.91 5.13
N MET A 172 5.33 -6.04 4.29
CA MET A 172 5.57 -6.03 2.84
C MET A 172 6.14 -4.67 2.42
N MET A 173 7.25 -4.68 1.71
CA MET A 173 7.93 -3.46 1.25
C MET A 173 7.49 -3.10 -0.16
N ALA A 174 7.00 -1.87 -0.37
CA ALA A 174 6.72 -1.37 -1.72
C ALA A 174 8.00 -0.85 -2.37
N VAL A 175 8.48 -1.57 -3.36
CA VAL A 175 9.70 -1.24 -4.09
C VAL A 175 9.53 -1.51 -5.57
N MET A 176 9.83 -0.53 -6.43
CA MET A 176 9.67 -0.68 -7.88
C MET A 176 10.99 -0.98 -8.61
N ASN A 177 12.12 -0.47 -8.14
CA ASN A 177 13.38 -0.71 -8.81
C ASN A 177 13.97 -2.10 -8.45
N PRO A 178 14.55 -2.84 -9.41
CA PRO A 178 15.04 -4.19 -9.16
C PRO A 178 16.14 -4.29 -8.09
N GLN A 179 17.01 -3.28 -7.98
CA GLN A 179 18.08 -3.29 -6.97
C GLN A 179 17.50 -3.18 -5.54
N GLY A 180 16.53 -2.31 -5.33
CA GLY A 180 15.82 -2.19 -4.06
C GLY A 180 15.02 -3.46 -3.72
N ILE A 181 14.38 -4.08 -4.71
CA ILE A 181 13.68 -5.36 -4.55
C ILE A 181 14.65 -6.43 -4.04
N TYR A 182 15.81 -6.56 -4.66
CA TYR A 182 16.86 -7.50 -4.23
C TYR A 182 17.30 -7.21 -2.78
N ALA A 183 17.59 -5.94 -2.47
CA ALA A 183 18.05 -5.55 -1.14
C ALA A 183 17.01 -5.82 -0.04
N CYS A 184 15.73 -5.56 -0.29
CA CYS A 184 14.65 -5.83 0.66
C CYS A 184 14.37 -7.34 0.79
N ALA A 185 14.33 -8.08 -0.32
CA ALA A 185 14.13 -9.53 -0.29
C ALA A 185 15.24 -10.26 0.48
N LYS A 186 16.50 -9.85 0.29
CA LYS A 186 17.66 -10.36 1.04
C LYS A 186 17.57 -10.11 2.56
N ARG A 187 16.84 -9.07 2.98
CA ARG A 187 16.60 -8.75 4.40
C ARG A 187 15.38 -9.48 4.97
N GLY A 188 14.74 -10.36 4.20
CA GLY A 188 13.58 -11.16 4.66
C GLY A 188 12.23 -10.45 4.51
N PHE A 189 12.13 -9.37 3.74
CA PHE A 189 10.86 -8.70 3.52
C PHE A 189 10.07 -9.31 2.36
N HIS A 190 8.76 -9.46 2.55
CA HIS A 190 7.83 -9.61 1.43
C HIS A 190 7.84 -8.36 0.57
N ILE A 191 7.59 -8.50 -0.73
CA ILE A 191 7.67 -7.37 -1.67
C ILE A 191 6.31 -7.12 -2.33
N GLN A 192 5.98 -5.84 -2.46
CA GLN A 192 4.93 -5.33 -3.35
C GLN A 192 5.58 -4.50 -4.45
N THR A 193 5.25 -4.78 -5.71
CA THR A 193 5.80 -4.05 -6.84
C THR A 193 4.82 -3.94 -8.00
N THR A 194 5.14 -3.06 -8.93
CA THR A 194 4.45 -2.91 -10.21
C THR A 194 5.46 -2.39 -11.24
N PRO A 195 5.41 -2.83 -12.49
CA PRO A 195 6.20 -2.20 -13.54
C PRO A 195 5.63 -0.84 -13.99
N LEU A 196 4.44 -0.43 -13.48
CA LEU A 196 3.69 0.74 -13.97
C LEU A 196 3.60 0.73 -15.51
N ALA A 197 4.07 1.82 -16.16
CA ALA A 197 4.20 1.94 -17.61
C ALA A 197 5.47 1.28 -18.17
N GLY A 198 6.24 0.59 -17.34
CA GLY A 198 7.46 -0.11 -17.74
C GLY A 198 7.19 -1.24 -18.72
N ASN A 199 8.20 -1.55 -19.51
CA ASN A 199 8.15 -2.63 -20.48
C ASN A 199 8.22 -4.02 -19.80
N HIS A 200 8.06 -5.07 -20.60
CA HIS A 200 8.13 -6.45 -20.12
C HIS A 200 9.50 -6.80 -19.48
N GLN A 201 10.59 -6.20 -19.95
CA GLN A 201 11.92 -6.44 -19.38
C GLN A 201 12.01 -5.97 -17.92
N LEU A 202 11.44 -4.80 -17.57
CA LEU A 202 11.40 -4.34 -16.18
C LEU A 202 10.68 -5.34 -15.27
N LEU A 203 9.58 -5.93 -15.75
CA LEU A 203 8.89 -6.99 -15.00
C LEU A 203 9.79 -8.21 -14.76
N VAL A 204 10.48 -8.67 -15.79
CA VAL A 204 11.43 -9.80 -15.70
C VAL A 204 12.55 -9.47 -14.70
N ASP A 205 13.09 -8.26 -14.75
CA ASP A 205 14.16 -7.81 -13.86
C ASP A 205 13.68 -7.73 -12.39
N GLN A 206 12.47 -7.24 -12.16
CA GLN A 206 11.85 -7.20 -10.82
C GLN A 206 11.71 -8.60 -10.22
N VAL A 207 11.15 -9.54 -10.99
CA VAL A 207 10.98 -10.95 -10.56
C VAL A 207 12.33 -11.63 -10.32
N SER A 208 13.29 -11.39 -11.21
CA SER A 208 14.65 -11.96 -11.11
C SER A 208 15.38 -11.43 -9.88
N ALA A 209 15.25 -10.13 -9.59
CA ALA A 209 15.84 -9.50 -8.41
C ALA A 209 15.26 -10.07 -7.10
N PHE A 210 13.92 -10.24 -7.03
CA PHE A 210 13.27 -10.88 -5.90
C PHE A 210 13.77 -12.31 -5.68
N ASN A 211 13.82 -13.12 -6.74
CA ASN A 211 14.27 -14.52 -6.64
C ASN A 211 15.73 -14.63 -6.18
N ARG A 212 16.61 -13.74 -6.64
CA ARG A 212 18.02 -13.69 -6.18
C ARG A 212 18.10 -13.35 -4.70
N GLY A 213 17.42 -12.26 -4.24
CA GLY A 213 17.43 -11.87 -2.84
C GLY A 213 16.85 -12.95 -1.92
N LYS A 214 15.76 -13.59 -2.34
CA LYS A 214 15.14 -14.71 -1.66
C LYS A 214 16.08 -15.92 -1.54
N ALA A 215 16.83 -16.23 -2.58
CA ALA A 215 17.75 -17.38 -2.60
C ALA A 215 18.89 -17.22 -1.59
N GLU A 216 19.33 -16.00 -1.27
CA GLU A 216 20.38 -15.76 -0.29
C GLU A 216 19.96 -16.06 1.16
N LEU A 217 18.66 -16.15 1.44
CA LEU A 217 18.12 -16.53 2.75
C LEU A 217 17.99 -18.05 2.95
N GLY A 218 18.27 -18.86 1.92
CA GLY A 218 18.09 -20.31 2.00
C GLY A 218 16.64 -20.68 2.35
N ASP A 219 16.47 -21.54 3.36
CA ASP A 219 15.15 -22.04 3.79
C ASP A 219 14.23 -20.92 4.31
N GLU A 220 14.76 -19.91 4.97
CA GLU A 220 13.99 -18.76 5.47
C GLU A 220 13.33 -17.98 4.31
N GLY A 221 13.99 -17.90 3.16
CA GLY A 221 13.46 -17.29 1.95
C GLY A 221 12.21 -18.01 1.42
N GLY A 222 12.01 -19.27 1.76
CA GLY A 222 10.87 -20.08 1.30
C GLY A 222 9.50 -19.42 1.52
N SER A 223 9.32 -18.70 2.62
CA SER A 223 8.07 -18.04 3.00
C SER A 223 7.82 -16.71 2.29
N LEU A 224 8.85 -16.07 1.69
CA LEU A 224 8.72 -14.77 1.07
C LEU A 224 7.83 -14.78 -0.17
N THR A 225 7.03 -13.74 -0.30
CA THR A 225 6.11 -13.54 -1.43
C THR A 225 6.40 -12.25 -2.17
N LEU A 226 6.24 -12.29 -3.49
CA LEU A 226 6.21 -11.13 -4.37
C LEU A 226 4.77 -10.88 -4.79
N SER A 227 4.21 -9.73 -4.40
CA SER A 227 2.94 -9.23 -4.91
C SER A 227 3.19 -8.31 -6.09
N LEU A 228 2.62 -8.66 -7.24
CA LEU A 228 2.78 -7.93 -8.48
C LEU A 228 1.45 -7.31 -8.89
N SER A 229 1.36 -5.97 -8.88
CA SER A 229 0.16 -5.26 -9.32
C SER A 229 0.14 -5.12 -10.84
N ARG A 230 -1.01 -5.52 -11.44
CA ARG A 230 -1.29 -5.40 -12.87
C ARG A 230 -2.73 -4.97 -13.09
N VAL A 231 -2.93 -4.11 -14.06
CA VAL A 231 -4.27 -3.78 -14.55
C VAL A 231 -4.74 -4.90 -15.46
N ALA A 232 -5.93 -5.42 -15.20
CA ALA A 232 -6.55 -6.46 -16.01
C ALA A 232 -8.04 -6.16 -16.17
N HIS A 233 -8.57 -6.38 -17.35
CA HIS A 233 -9.98 -6.27 -17.65
C HIS A 233 -10.44 -7.44 -18.54
N VAL A 234 -11.49 -8.11 -18.13
CA VAL A 234 -12.11 -9.18 -18.92
C VAL A 234 -13.18 -8.55 -19.80
N CYS A 235 -12.94 -8.53 -21.09
CA CYS A 235 -13.82 -7.90 -22.08
C CYS A 235 -14.84 -8.89 -22.64
N THR A 236 -16.07 -8.45 -22.81
CA THR A 236 -17.13 -9.18 -23.51
C THR A 236 -17.10 -8.96 -25.03
N GLY A 237 -16.26 -8.03 -25.50
CA GLY A 237 -16.08 -7.70 -26.92
C GLY A 237 -15.36 -6.37 -27.15
N ALA A 238 -15.09 -6.03 -28.40
CA ALA A 238 -14.30 -4.85 -28.78
C ALA A 238 -14.91 -3.50 -28.31
N ARG A 239 -16.24 -3.39 -28.22
CA ARG A 239 -16.90 -2.17 -27.72
C ARG A 239 -16.63 -1.99 -26.22
N ASP A 240 -16.70 -3.06 -25.44
CA ASP A 240 -16.45 -3.08 -24.03
C ASP A 240 -14.96 -2.77 -23.75
N ALA A 241 -14.04 -3.40 -24.49
CA ALA A 241 -12.63 -3.11 -24.41
C ALA A 241 -12.30 -1.62 -24.65
N ARG A 242 -12.88 -1.00 -25.69
CA ARG A 242 -12.66 0.43 -25.97
C ARG A 242 -13.16 1.32 -24.83
N ARG A 243 -14.37 1.06 -24.33
CA ARG A 243 -14.93 1.82 -23.20
C ARG A 243 -14.03 1.74 -21.96
N TYR A 244 -13.49 0.55 -21.67
CA TYR A 244 -12.56 0.38 -20.56
C TYR A 244 -11.25 1.15 -20.78
N VAL A 245 -10.67 1.07 -21.98
CA VAL A 245 -9.43 1.80 -22.32
C VAL A 245 -9.63 3.31 -22.18
N GLU A 246 -10.76 3.86 -22.62
CA GLU A 246 -11.08 5.29 -22.49
C GLU A 246 -11.18 5.71 -21.01
N ALA A 247 -11.88 4.93 -20.18
CA ALA A 247 -12.00 5.19 -18.75
C ALA A 247 -10.65 5.07 -18.03
N ALA A 248 -9.87 4.04 -18.35
CA ALA A 248 -8.52 3.86 -17.81
C ALA A 248 -7.58 5.00 -18.24
N TYR A 249 -7.70 5.49 -19.47
CA TYR A 249 -6.91 6.61 -19.96
C TYR A 249 -7.16 7.89 -19.16
N ASP A 250 -8.41 8.24 -18.85
CA ASP A 250 -8.77 9.41 -18.03
C ASP A 250 -8.19 9.27 -16.61
N TYR A 251 -8.31 8.08 -16.01
CA TYR A 251 -7.72 7.78 -14.72
C TYR A 251 -6.18 7.97 -14.72
N TYR A 252 -5.49 7.40 -15.71
CA TYR A 252 -4.02 7.47 -15.76
C TYR A 252 -3.51 8.88 -16.04
N LYS A 253 -4.24 9.72 -16.80
CA LYS A 253 -3.88 11.12 -16.97
C LYS A 253 -3.94 11.94 -15.68
N ARG A 254 -4.83 11.56 -14.76
CA ARG A 254 -4.87 12.14 -13.40
C ARG A 254 -3.76 11.58 -12.53
N PHE A 255 -3.53 10.27 -12.60
CA PHE A 255 -2.43 9.62 -11.90
C PHE A 255 -1.07 10.22 -12.30
N ASP A 256 -0.79 10.34 -13.59
CA ASP A 256 0.45 10.93 -14.11
C ASP A 256 0.64 12.37 -13.61
N ASN A 257 -0.44 13.17 -13.51
CA ASN A 257 -0.37 14.54 -13.02
C ASN A 257 0.20 14.62 -11.59
N VAL A 258 -0.21 13.74 -10.69
CA VAL A 258 0.23 13.80 -9.28
C VAL A 258 1.46 12.93 -9.00
N PHE A 259 1.76 11.96 -9.85
CA PHE A 259 2.91 11.05 -9.67
C PHE A 259 4.21 11.63 -10.20
N THR A 260 4.20 12.13 -11.44
CA THR A 260 5.38 12.67 -12.13
C THR A 260 5.16 14.04 -12.76
N GLY A 261 3.92 14.49 -12.79
CA GLY A 261 3.50 15.73 -13.42
C GLY A 261 3.47 16.93 -12.45
N PRO A 262 2.81 18.01 -12.86
CA PRO A 262 2.81 19.29 -12.14
C PRO A 262 1.99 19.31 -10.84
N GLY A 263 1.27 18.25 -10.50
CA GLY A 263 0.48 18.16 -9.27
C GLY A 263 -0.72 19.11 -9.22
N ILE A 264 -1.41 19.35 -10.34
CA ILE A 264 -2.53 20.31 -10.40
C ILE A 264 -3.78 19.66 -9.80
N VAL A 265 -4.20 20.18 -8.66
CA VAL A 265 -5.37 19.73 -7.89
C VAL A 265 -6.27 20.92 -7.53
N ASP A 266 -7.55 20.80 -7.84
CA ASP A 266 -8.57 21.81 -7.50
C ASP A 266 -9.56 21.25 -6.48
N ASN A 267 -9.59 21.78 -5.28
CA ASN A 267 -10.49 21.35 -4.21
C ASN A 267 -10.49 19.81 -4.02
N GLY A 268 -9.30 19.19 -4.04
CA GLY A 268 -9.13 17.74 -3.91
C GLY A 268 -9.36 16.94 -5.20
N MET A 269 -9.74 17.60 -6.30
CA MET A 269 -9.94 16.96 -7.60
C MET A 269 -8.70 17.11 -8.47
N VAL A 270 -8.03 16.00 -8.75
CA VAL A 270 -6.86 15.95 -9.63
C VAL A 270 -7.28 16.21 -11.07
N ARG A 271 -6.67 17.19 -11.74
CA ARG A 271 -6.92 17.44 -13.16
C ARG A 271 -6.24 16.39 -14.04
N PRO A 272 -6.88 15.89 -15.11
CA PRO A 272 -6.19 15.05 -16.08
C PRO A 272 -5.17 15.89 -16.86
N LEU A 273 -4.01 15.31 -17.19
CA LEU A 273 -3.08 15.93 -18.13
C LEU A 273 -3.70 15.98 -19.55
N PRO A 274 -3.36 16.99 -20.38
CA PRO A 274 -3.73 17.01 -21.79
C PRO A 274 -3.32 15.74 -22.53
N ARG A 275 -4.06 15.39 -23.58
CA ARG A 275 -3.78 14.17 -24.38
C ARG A 275 -2.46 14.21 -25.15
N GLU A 276 -1.91 15.41 -25.37
CA GLU A 276 -0.70 15.64 -26.16
C GLU A 276 0.60 15.73 -25.35
N GLN A 277 0.56 15.43 -24.03
CA GLN A 277 1.73 15.48 -23.15
C GLN A 277 2.04 14.11 -22.55
#